data_3c968934f170905b634b64c4a73afe51
#
_entry.id   3c968934f170905b634b64c4a73afe51
#
_cell.length_a   1.000
_cell.length_b   1.000
_cell.length_c   1.000
_cell.angle_alpha   90.00
_cell.angle_beta   90.00
_cell.angle_gamma   90.00
#
_symmetry.space_group_name_H-M   'P 1'
#
loop_
_entity.id
_entity.type
_entity.pdbx_description
1 polymer ?
#
loop_
_entity_poly.entity_id
_entity_poly.type
_entity_poly.pdbx_seq_one_letter_code
_entity_poly.pdbx_strand_id
1 'polypeptide(L)'
;LPGSTLLAELRPEARNAPESGIVEVVNHGRLKPGLIPLWVGEGDLSTPAFISDAAARSLAAGETFYTWQRGIPELREALARYHQRLYGRAFSPESFYVTGSGMQSVQIAVRMIAGPGDEILIPTPAWPNFGAAVGVSGASTVCVPMDYKQGQFTLDLDRLAAAITPRTRGILVNSPSNPTGWTATRAEQEALLALSRKH
;
A
#
# COMPACT_ATOMS: atom_id res chain seq x y z
N LEU A 1 5.87 -18.57 -29.53
CA LEU A 1 6.15 -17.17 -29.83
C LEU A 1 7.64 -16.94 -29.59
N PRO A 2 8.37 -16.26 -30.48
CA PRO A 2 9.73 -15.82 -30.19
C PRO A 2 9.65 -14.72 -29.12
N GLY A 3 9.54 -15.15 -27.85
CA GLY A 3 9.22 -14.30 -26.70
C GLY A 3 10.38 -13.51 -26.13
N SER A 4 11.58 -13.56 -26.72
CA SER A 4 12.74 -12.91 -26.13
C SER A 4 12.89 -11.43 -26.49
N THR A 5 12.41 -10.99 -27.65
CA THR A 5 12.62 -9.63 -28.12
C THR A 5 11.74 -8.58 -27.41
N LEU A 6 10.45 -8.85 -27.26
CA LEU A 6 9.53 -7.88 -26.60
C LEU A 6 9.86 -7.67 -25.11
N LEU A 7 10.24 -8.72 -24.39
CA LEU A 7 10.65 -8.61 -22.99
C LEU A 7 11.97 -7.84 -22.84
N ALA A 8 12.87 -7.98 -23.83
CA ALA A 8 14.13 -7.25 -23.84
C ALA A 8 13.95 -5.74 -24.04
N GLU A 9 12.87 -5.32 -24.70
CA GLU A 9 12.53 -3.91 -24.96
C GLU A 9 11.84 -3.24 -23.76
N LEU A 10 11.44 -4.00 -22.72
CA LEU A 10 10.89 -3.40 -21.50
C LEU A 10 11.95 -2.60 -20.77
N ARG A 11 11.51 -1.54 -20.10
CA ARG A 11 12.35 -0.79 -19.17
C ARG A 11 12.97 -1.73 -18.13
N PRO A 12 14.24 -1.48 -17.73
CA PRO A 12 14.93 -2.32 -16.75
C PRO A 12 14.13 -2.50 -15.46
N GLU A 13 13.45 -1.45 -14.98
CA GLU A 13 12.65 -1.46 -13.75
C GLU A 13 11.45 -2.40 -13.84
N ALA A 14 10.83 -2.49 -15.01
CA ALA A 14 9.72 -3.42 -15.25
C ALA A 14 10.22 -4.86 -15.42
N ARG A 15 11.32 -5.03 -16.15
CA ARG A 15 11.93 -6.34 -16.41
C ARG A 15 12.49 -7.00 -15.14
N ASN A 16 13.06 -6.18 -14.25
CA ASN A 16 13.66 -6.61 -13.00
C ASN A 16 12.70 -6.54 -11.80
N ALA A 17 11.41 -6.27 -12.04
CA ALA A 17 10.40 -6.28 -10.97
C ALA A 17 10.40 -7.65 -10.27
N PRO A 18 10.54 -7.71 -8.94
CA PRO A 18 10.60 -8.99 -8.24
C PRO A 18 9.26 -9.70 -8.31
N GLU A 19 9.29 -11.00 -8.50
CA GLU A 19 8.11 -11.83 -8.28
C GLU A 19 7.74 -11.85 -6.79
N SER A 20 6.44 -11.89 -6.51
CA SER A 20 5.97 -11.95 -5.14
C SER A 20 6.10 -13.37 -4.58
N GLY A 21 6.88 -13.56 -3.52
CA GLY A 21 6.97 -14.82 -2.80
C GLY A 21 5.61 -15.30 -2.23
N ILE A 22 4.65 -14.39 -2.03
CA ILE A 22 3.28 -14.73 -1.64
C ILE A 22 2.61 -15.57 -2.72
N VAL A 23 2.79 -15.20 -4.00
CA VAL A 23 2.23 -15.94 -5.14
C VAL A 23 2.81 -17.36 -5.21
N GLU A 24 4.11 -17.50 -4.96
CA GLU A 24 4.77 -18.80 -4.90
C GLU A 24 4.15 -19.71 -3.81
N VAL A 25 4.00 -19.19 -2.60
CA VAL A 25 3.37 -19.90 -1.46
C VAL A 25 1.94 -20.31 -1.79
N VAL A 26 1.14 -19.38 -2.32
CA VAL A 26 -0.25 -19.65 -2.73
C VAL A 26 -0.31 -20.74 -3.79
N ASN A 27 0.52 -20.66 -4.83
CA ASN A 27 0.55 -21.65 -5.90
C ASN A 27 1.00 -23.02 -5.40
N HIS A 28 1.95 -23.06 -4.46
CA HIS A 28 2.39 -24.30 -3.83
C HIS A 28 1.29 -24.97 -2.99
N GLY A 29 0.47 -24.18 -2.30
CA GLY A 29 -0.48 -24.70 -1.34
C GLY A 29 -1.91 -24.93 -1.86
N ARG A 30 -2.38 -24.17 -2.86
CA ARG A 30 -3.80 -24.14 -3.28
C ARG A 30 -4.38 -25.48 -3.73
N LEU A 31 -3.52 -26.42 -4.17
CA LEU A 31 -3.95 -27.74 -4.62
C LEU A 31 -3.74 -28.83 -3.58
N LYS A 32 -3.29 -28.50 -2.36
CA LYS A 32 -3.06 -29.46 -1.29
C LYS A 32 -4.33 -29.65 -0.45
N PRO A 33 -4.89 -30.88 -0.39
CA PRO A 33 -6.07 -31.15 0.42
C PRO A 33 -5.72 -31.02 1.91
N GLY A 34 -6.68 -30.52 2.70
CA GLY A 34 -6.55 -30.40 4.15
C GLY A 34 -5.63 -29.29 4.65
N LEU A 35 -5.13 -28.44 3.76
CA LEU A 35 -4.31 -27.30 4.13
C LEU A 35 -5.18 -26.19 4.76
N ILE A 36 -4.70 -25.62 5.85
CA ILE A 36 -5.26 -24.39 6.42
C ILE A 36 -4.52 -23.22 5.77
N PRO A 37 -5.20 -22.40 4.93
CA PRO A 37 -4.54 -21.31 4.20
C PRO A 37 -4.28 -20.12 5.13
N LEU A 38 -3.00 -19.77 5.33
CA LEU A 38 -2.56 -18.60 6.11
C LEU A 38 -1.69 -17.66 5.28
N TRP A 39 -1.88 -17.63 3.97
CA TRP A 39 -1.02 -16.90 3.03
C TRP A 39 -1.53 -15.51 2.61
N VAL A 40 -2.84 -15.26 2.71
CA VAL A 40 -3.43 -13.96 2.37
C VAL A 40 -4.41 -13.52 3.46
N GLY A 41 -4.55 -12.22 3.63
CA GLY A 41 -5.46 -11.62 4.59
C GLY A 41 -6.87 -11.48 4.01
N GLU A 42 -7.56 -12.58 3.75
CA GLU A 42 -8.97 -12.57 3.37
C GLU A 42 -9.82 -13.32 4.41
N GLY A 43 -11.03 -12.82 4.62
CA GLY A 43 -11.99 -13.49 5.50
C GLY A 43 -12.71 -14.65 4.80
N ASP A 44 -13.38 -15.48 5.57
CA ASP A 44 -14.20 -16.60 5.12
C ASP A 44 -15.70 -16.25 5.00
N LEU A 45 -16.07 -15.02 5.32
CA LEU A 45 -17.45 -14.53 5.22
C LEU A 45 -17.69 -13.89 3.86
N SER A 46 -18.83 -14.23 3.25
CA SER A 46 -19.27 -13.56 2.03
C SER A 46 -19.52 -12.07 2.26
N THR A 47 -19.41 -11.28 1.20
CA THR A 47 -19.77 -9.86 1.24
C THR A 47 -21.22 -9.70 1.74
N PRO A 48 -21.50 -8.87 2.74
CA PRO A 48 -22.85 -8.63 3.23
C PRO A 48 -23.84 -8.25 2.12
N ALA A 49 -25.05 -8.82 2.16
CA ALA A 49 -26.04 -8.66 1.09
C ALA A 49 -26.33 -7.20 0.76
N PHE A 50 -26.40 -6.31 1.76
CA PHE A 50 -26.67 -4.88 1.52
C PHE A 50 -25.62 -4.20 0.63
N ILE A 51 -24.37 -4.69 0.61
CA ILE A 51 -23.28 -4.18 -0.23
C ILE A 51 -23.42 -4.73 -1.65
N SER A 52 -23.58 -6.06 -1.79
CA SER A 52 -23.72 -6.71 -3.09
C SER A 52 -24.99 -6.27 -3.82
N ASP A 53 -26.09 -6.11 -3.08
CA ASP A 53 -27.36 -5.61 -3.62
C ASP A 53 -27.25 -4.15 -4.09
N ALA A 54 -26.49 -3.31 -3.38
CA ALA A 54 -26.24 -1.93 -3.81
C ALA A 54 -25.50 -1.90 -5.16
N ALA A 55 -24.47 -2.72 -5.31
CA ALA A 55 -23.75 -2.85 -6.58
C ALA A 55 -24.64 -3.38 -7.72
N ALA A 56 -25.45 -4.41 -7.43
CA ALA A 56 -26.39 -4.97 -8.41
C ALA A 56 -27.46 -3.94 -8.86
N ARG A 57 -28.00 -3.15 -7.94
CA ARG A 57 -28.93 -2.05 -8.27
C ARG A 57 -28.29 -0.98 -9.12
N SER A 58 -27.05 -0.56 -8.84
CA SER A 58 -26.31 0.42 -9.64
C SER A 58 -26.15 -0.08 -11.10
N LEU A 59 -25.73 -1.34 -11.26
CA LEU A 59 -25.63 -1.95 -12.59
C LEU A 59 -26.99 -2.02 -13.30
N ALA A 60 -28.04 -2.45 -12.61
CA ALA A 60 -29.40 -2.53 -13.19
C ALA A 60 -29.98 -1.15 -13.55
N ALA A 61 -29.58 -0.09 -12.85
CA ALA A 61 -29.92 1.29 -13.16
C ALA A 61 -29.14 1.86 -14.35
N GLY A 62 -28.21 1.11 -14.92
CA GLY A 62 -27.39 1.55 -16.06
C GLY A 62 -26.28 2.53 -15.68
N GLU A 63 -25.84 2.56 -14.43
CA GLU A 63 -24.72 3.39 -13.97
C GLU A 63 -23.37 2.79 -14.42
N THR A 64 -23.19 2.66 -15.74
CA THR A 64 -22.07 1.95 -16.37
C THR A 64 -21.24 2.84 -17.28
N PHE A 65 -21.44 4.15 -17.24
CA PHE A 65 -20.73 5.13 -18.03
C PHE A 65 -19.49 5.67 -17.33
N TYR A 66 -18.75 6.53 -18.01
CA TYR A 66 -17.62 7.24 -17.41
C TYR A 66 -18.07 7.98 -16.16
N THR A 67 -17.29 7.82 -15.11
CA THR A 67 -17.52 8.47 -13.81
C THR A 67 -16.54 9.62 -13.58
N TRP A 68 -16.67 10.29 -12.44
CA TRP A 68 -15.81 11.38 -12.02
C TRP A 68 -14.37 10.90 -11.80
N GLN A 69 -13.38 11.63 -12.31
CA GLN A 69 -11.95 11.25 -12.23
C GLN A 69 -11.47 11.02 -10.79
N ARG A 70 -12.04 11.74 -9.82
CA ARG A 70 -11.67 11.63 -8.40
C ARG A 70 -12.56 10.67 -7.61
N GLY A 71 -13.47 10.00 -8.25
CA GLY A 71 -14.53 9.18 -7.65
C GLY A 71 -15.86 9.92 -7.57
N ILE A 72 -16.96 9.18 -7.55
CA ILE A 72 -18.31 9.75 -7.50
C ILE A 72 -18.49 10.61 -6.23
N PRO A 73 -19.21 11.74 -6.32
CA PRO A 73 -19.41 12.66 -5.20
C PRO A 73 -19.95 11.96 -3.96
N GLU A 74 -20.93 11.08 -4.11
CA GLU A 74 -21.59 10.35 -3.02
C GLU A 74 -20.61 9.50 -2.22
N LEU A 75 -19.65 8.83 -2.88
CA LEU A 75 -18.61 8.05 -2.22
C LEU A 75 -17.62 8.95 -1.48
N ARG A 76 -17.21 10.06 -2.11
CA ARG A 76 -16.28 11.01 -1.49
C ARG A 76 -16.88 11.68 -0.26
N GLU A 77 -18.17 12.02 -0.31
CA GLU A 77 -18.92 12.51 0.85
C GLU A 77 -19.07 11.46 1.95
N ALA A 78 -19.35 10.20 1.56
CA ALA A 78 -19.41 9.09 2.50
C ALA A 78 -18.07 8.87 3.21
N LEU A 79 -16.95 8.95 2.49
CA LEU A 79 -15.61 8.89 3.04
C LEU A 79 -15.35 10.07 4.01
N ALA A 80 -15.74 11.28 3.66
CA ALA A 80 -15.59 12.44 4.53
C ALA A 80 -16.37 12.26 5.84
N ARG A 81 -17.63 11.82 5.77
CA ARG A 81 -18.45 11.52 6.96
C ARG A 81 -17.87 10.38 7.79
N TYR A 82 -17.35 9.32 7.16
CA TYR A 82 -16.71 8.20 7.86
C TYR A 82 -15.49 8.68 8.65
N HIS A 83 -14.59 9.42 8.02
CA HIS A 83 -13.38 9.94 8.67
C HIS A 83 -13.70 10.96 9.75
N GLN A 84 -14.75 11.78 9.56
CA GLN A 84 -15.21 12.69 10.61
C GLN A 84 -15.65 11.93 11.87
N ARG A 85 -16.39 10.83 11.72
CA ARG A 85 -16.79 9.99 12.87
C ARG A 85 -15.58 9.32 13.54
N LEU A 86 -14.60 8.89 12.73
CA LEU A 86 -13.44 8.16 13.22
C LEU A 86 -12.45 9.07 13.97
N TYR A 87 -12.23 10.27 13.46
CA TYR A 87 -11.18 11.19 13.95
C TYR A 87 -11.71 12.42 14.69
N GLY A 88 -13.01 12.60 14.81
CA GLY A 88 -13.63 13.71 15.55
C GLY A 88 -13.40 15.10 14.94
N ARG A 89 -13.02 15.17 13.65
CA ARG A 89 -12.82 16.45 12.93
C ARG A 89 -13.46 16.41 11.55
N ALA A 90 -13.82 17.57 11.02
CA ALA A 90 -14.37 17.67 9.68
C ALA A 90 -13.32 17.36 8.59
N PHE A 91 -13.76 16.67 7.56
CA PHE A 91 -13.00 16.45 6.32
C PHE A 91 -13.80 16.95 5.13
N SER A 92 -13.18 17.67 4.22
CA SER A 92 -13.78 18.01 2.94
C SER A 92 -13.82 16.78 2.02
N PRO A 93 -14.91 16.55 1.25
CA PRO A 93 -14.92 15.56 0.18
C PRO A 93 -13.79 15.77 -0.82
N GLU A 94 -13.30 17.00 -0.98
CA GLU A 94 -12.17 17.33 -1.86
C GLU A 94 -10.83 16.76 -1.39
N SER A 95 -10.73 16.28 -0.15
CA SER A 95 -9.55 15.60 0.39
C SER A 95 -9.43 14.14 -0.03
N PHE A 96 -10.43 13.62 -0.77
CA PHE A 96 -10.49 12.22 -1.16
C PHE A 96 -10.33 12.03 -2.67
N TYR A 97 -9.51 11.08 -3.02
CA TYR A 97 -9.34 10.56 -4.37
C TYR A 97 -9.54 9.04 -4.35
N VAL A 98 -10.47 8.54 -5.14
CA VAL A 98 -10.80 7.11 -5.21
C VAL A 98 -10.00 6.46 -6.34
N THR A 99 -9.27 5.41 -6.01
CA THR A 99 -8.51 4.60 -6.97
C THR A 99 -9.12 3.20 -7.09
N GLY A 100 -8.75 2.48 -8.13
CA GLY A 100 -9.22 1.10 -8.35
C GLY A 100 -8.71 0.10 -7.30
N SER A 101 -7.62 0.45 -6.61
CA SER A 101 -7.07 -0.37 -5.50
C SER A 101 -6.12 0.46 -4.63
N GLY A 102 -5.90 0.01 -3.39
CA GLY A 102 -4.90 0.62 -2.50
C GLY A 102 -3.49 0.57 -3.10
N MET A 103 -3.15 -0.50 -3.83
CA MET A 103 -1.86 -0.63 -4.50
C MET A 103 -1.67 0.42 -5.60
N GLN A 104 -2.73 0.76 -6.32
CA GLN A 104 -2.69 1.86 -7.30
C GLN A 104 -2.41 3.20 -6.61
N SER A 105 -3.02 3.45 -5.44
CA SER A 105 -2.73 4.65 -4.64
C SER A 105 -1.26 4.73 -4.22
N VAL A 106 -0.70 3.62 -3.73
CA VAL A 106 0.71 3.53 -3.35
C VAL A 106 1.62 3.83 -4.55
N GLN A 107 1.33 3.21 -5.70
CA GLN A 107 2.12 3.40 -6.92
C GLN A 107 2.09 4.86 -7.40
N ILE A 108 0.92 5.50 -7.36
CA ILE A 108 0.77 6.91 -7.72
C ILE A 108 1.55 7.79 -6.74
N ALA A 109 1.37 7.59 -5.42
CA ALA A 109 2.04 8.39 -4.40
C ALA A 109 3.57 8.29 -4.51
N VAL A 110 4.12 7.08 -4.68
CA VAL A 110 5.57 6.89 -4.87
C VAL A 110 6.06 7.64 -6.12
N ARG A 111 5.37 7.48 -7.26
CA ARG A 111 5.74 8.14 -8.53
C ARG A 111 5.63 9.66 -8.50
N MET A 112 4.83 10.22 -7.60
CA MET A 112 4.74 11.68 -7.42
C MET A 112 5.96 12.26 -6.72
N ILE A 113 6.70 11.47 -5.94
CA ILE A 113 7.78 11.97 -5.08
C ILE A 113 9.16 11.37 -5.40
N ALA A 114 9.23 10.22 -6.05
CA ALA A 114 10.49 9.51 -6.27
C ALA A 114 10.59 8.90 -7.67
N GLY A 115 11.80 8.89 -8.21
CA GLY A 115 12.19 8.33 -9.50
C GLY A 115 13.64 7.83 -9.50
N PRO A 116 14.26 7.68 -10.69
CA PRO A 116 15.63 7.20 -10.80
C PRO A 116 16.62 8.05 -9.99
N GLY A 117 17.42 7.38 -9.16
CA GLY A 117 18.40 8.01 -8.27
C GLY A 117 17.87 8.40 -6.89
N ASP A 118 16.56 8.41 -6.68
CA ASP A 118 15.93 8.71 -5.41
C ASP A 118 15.82 7.47 -4.51
N GLU A 119 15.56 7.70 -3.22
CA GLU A 119 15.42 6.68 -2.20
C GLU A 119 14.11 6.84 -1.42
N ILE A 120 13.47 5.71 -1.11
CA ILE A 120 12.34 5.61 -0.18
C ILE A 120 12.72 4.69 0.96
N LEU A 121 12.65 5.19 2.19
CA LEU A 121 12.87 4.39 3.39
C LEU A 121 11.62 3.58 3.71
N ILE A 122 11.80 2.29 4.03
CA ILE A 122 10.71 1.38 4.39
C ILE A 122 11.09 0.61 5.66
N PRO A 123 10.40 0.79 6.79
CA PRO A 123 10.54 -0.09 7.94
C PRO A 123 10.21 -1.54 7.56
N THR A 124 11.07 -2.49 7.93
CA THR A 124 10.93 -3.91 7.56
C THR A 124 10.94 -4.83 8.78
N PRO A 125 10.21 -5.97 8.75
CA PRO A 125 9.48 -6.57 7.62
C PRO A 125 8.30 -5.73 7.13
N ALA A 126 8.09 -5.66 5.83
CA ALA A 126 7.02 -4.91 5.20
C ALA A 126 6.35 -5.72 4.07
N TRP A 127 5.16 -5.33 3.68
CA TRP A 127 4.48 -5.92 2.54
C TRP A 127 5.34 -5.76 1.27
N PRO A 128 5.67 -6.86 0.55
CA PRO A 128 6.63 -6.83 -0.55
C PRO A 128 6.29 -5.84 -1.66
N ASN A 129 5.00 -5.58 -1.86
CA ASN A 129 4.54 -4.70 -2.93
C ASN A 129 4.93 -3.22 -2.71
N PHE A 130 5.28 -2.81 -1.49
CA PHE A 130 5.81 -1.47 -1.26
C PHE A 130 7.17 -1.29 -1.94
N GLY A 131 8.09 -2.23 -1.71
CA GLY A 131 9.39 -2.22 -2.38
C GLY A 131 9.27 -2.37 -3.90
N ALA A 132 8.34 -3.21 -4.38
CA ALA A 132 8.06 -3.35 -5.80
C ALA A 132 7.57 -2.04 -6.43
N ALA A 133 6.67 -1.30 -5.75
CA ALA A 133 6.20 0.00 -6.23
C ALA A 133 7.34 1.03 -6.35
N VAL A 134 8.25 1.03 -5.38
CA VAL A 134 9.45 1.89 -5.40
C VAL A 134 10.35 1.50 -6.58
N GLY A 135 10.66 0.21 -6.73
CA GLY A 135 11.52 -0.29 -7.81
C GLY A 135 10.98 -0.01 -9.20
N VAL A 136 9.68 -0.21 -9.42
CA VAL A 136 9.03 0.09 -10.73
C VAL A 136 9.02 1.59 -11.05
N SER A 137 9.11 2.47 -10.04
CA SER A 137 9.30 3.91 -10.28
C SER A 137 10.72 4.27 -10.69
N GLY A 138 11.69 3.36 -10.55
CA GLY A 138 13.11 3.60 -10.77
C GLY A 138 13.86 4.08 -9.52
N ALA A 139 13.17 4.25 -8.40
CA ALA A 139 13.77 4.60 -7.12
C ALA A 139 14.30 3.37 -6.38
N SER A 140 15.14 3.60 -5.39
CA SER A 140 15.71 2.54 -4.54
C SER A 140 14.98 2.46 -3.21
N THR A 141 14.73 1.24 -2.74
CA THR A 141 14.24 0.99 -1.39
C THR A 141 15.40 0.92 -0.41
N VAL A 142 15.33 1.72 0.65
CA VAL A 142 16.22 1.63 1.81
C VAL A 142 15.45 0.94 2.94
N CYS A 143 15.78 -0.33 3.17
CA CYS A 143 15.16 -1.11 4.24
C CYS A 143 15.71 -0.70 5.61
N VAL A 144 14.82 -0.35 6.55
CA VAL A 144 15.17 -0.04 7.94
C VAL A 144 14.58 -1.12 8.83
N PRO A 145 15.42 -2.07 9.33
CA PRO A 145 14.93 -3.17 10.15
C PRO A 145 14.30 -2.69 11.47
N MET A 146 13.10 -3.20 11.75
CA MET A 146 12.45 -3.08 13.05
C MET A 146 13.06 -4.07 14.03
N ASP A 147 13.08 -3.72 15.31
CA ASP A 147 13.48 -4.64 16.36
C ASP A 147 12.32 -5.57 16.72
N TYR A 148 12.66 -6.84 16.99
CA TYR A 148 11.68 -7.81 17.50
C TYR A 148 12.11 -8.28 18.87
N LYS A 149 11.33 -7.91 19.90
CA LYS A 149 11.60 -8.28 21.29
C LYS A 149 10.29 -8.69 21.97
N GLN A 150 10.34 -9.77 22.73
CA GLN A 150 9.22 -10.26 23.54
C GLN A 150 7.90 -10.43 22.75
N GLY A 151 7.98 -10.88 21.50
CA GLY A 151 6.81 -11.09 20.64
C GLY A 151 6.27 -9.83 19.95
N GLN A 152 6.95 -8.70 20.08
CA GLN A 152 6.51 -7.42 19.52
C GLN A 152 7.56 -6.80 18.61
N PHE A 153 7.09 -6.16 17.53
CA PHE A 153 7.92 -5.31 16.69
C PHE A 153 7.92 -3.87 17.21
N THR A 154 9.08 -3.22 17.14
CA THR A 154 9.24 -1.80 17.49
C THR A 154 10.06 -1.09 16.42
N LEU A 155 9.70 0.16 16.12
CA LEU A 155 10.44 1.01 15.18
C LEU A 155 11.47 1.84 15.94
N ASP A 156 12.74 1.69 15.59
CA ASP A 156 13.83 2.52 16.06
C ASP A 156 13.89 3.80 15.21
N LEU A 157 13.44 4.91 15.79
CA LEU A 157 13.37 6.22 15.10
C LEU A 157 14.77 6.81 14.86
N ASP A 158 15.75 6.52 15.70
CA ASP A 158 17.13 6.99 15.53
C ASP A 158 17.77 6.25 14.34
N ARG A 159 17.57 4.93 14.25
CA ARG A 159 17.98 4.14 13.09
C ARG A 159 17.33 4.63 11.80
N LEU A 160 16.04 4.95 11.86
CA LEU A 160 15.32 5.51 10.71
C LEU A 160 15.90 6.87 10.30
N ALA A 161 16.16 7.76 11.25
CA ALA A 161 16.76 9.06 10.99
C ALA A 161 18.18 8.94 10.42
N ALA A 162 18.98 8.03 10.94
CA ALA A 162 20.35 7.78 10.46
C ALA A 162 20.40 7.21 9.03
N ALA A 163 19.32 6.60 8.56
CA ALA A 163 19.21 6.08 7.19
C ALA A 163 18.86 7.16 6.14
N ILE A 164 18.52 8.39 6.56
CA ILE A 164 18.19 9.48 5.65
C ILE A 164 19.45 9.99 4.94
N THR A 165 19.37 10.09 3.63
CA THR A 165 20.43 10.66 2.77
C THR A 165 19.88 11.85 1.96
N PRO A 166 20.73 12.62 1.26
CA PRO A 166 20.25 13.66 0.33
C PRO A 166 19.36 13.14 -0.80
N ARG A 167 19.36 11.82 -1.06
CA ARG A 167 18.51 11.19 -2.08
C ARG A 167 17.16 10.73 -1.52
N THR A 168 16.99 10.74 -0.21
CA THR A 168 15.74 10.31 0.44
C THR A 168 14.61 11.28 0.08
N ARG A 169 13.53 10.74 -0.52
CA ARG A 169 12.35 11.49 -0.92
C ARG A 169 11.13 11.23 -0.04
N GLY A 170 11.15 10.16 0.71
CA GLY A 170 10.04 9.81 1.60
C GLY A 170 10.30 8.62 2.48
N ILE A 171 9.42 8.45 3.46
CA ILE A 171 9.33 7.29 4.33
C ILE A 171 7.96 6.66 4.11
N LEU A 172 7.93 5.39 3.69
CA LEU A 172 6.69 4.64 3.53
C LEU A 172 6.42 3.84 4.80
N VAL A 173 5.47 4.31 5.59
CA VAL A 173 5.07 3.69 6.87
C VAL A 173 3.69 3.07 6.73
N ASN A 174 3.55 1.80 7.13
CA ASN A 174 2.27 1.11 7.21
C ASN A 174 1.90 0.83 8.66
N SER A 175 0.77 1.37 9.13
CA SER A 175 0.28 1.20 10.49
C SER A 175 -1.25 1.11 10.51
N PRO A 176 -1.84 0.02 11.04
CA PRO A 176 -1.22 -1.24 11.45
C PRO A 176 -0.40 -1.87 10.33
N SER A 177 0.78 -2.44 10.66
CA SER A 177 1.74 -2.92 9.68
C SER A 177 1.40 -4.32 9.15
N ASN A 178 1.51 -4.50 7.84
CA ASN A 178 1.55 -5.80 7.22
C ASN A 178 3.03 -6.16 6.89
N PRO A 179 3.60 -7.26 7.42
CA PRO A 179 2.91 -8.36 8.13
C PRO A 179 3.05 -8.32 9.65
N THR A 180 3.70 -7.32 10.25
CA THR A 180 4.16 -7.38 11.65
C THR A 180 3.06 -7.12 12.69
N GLY A 181 1.94 -6.50 12.30
CA GLY A 181 0.91 -6.05 13.23
C GLY A 181 1.31 -4.85 14.10
N TRP A 182 2.54 -4.32 13.94
CA TRP A 182 2.97 -3.12 14.64
C TRP A 182 2.05 -1.95 14.35
N THR A 183 1.68 -1.24 15.40
CA THR A 183 0.83 -0.04 15.31
C THR A 183 1.56 1.14 15.90
N ALA A 184 1.76 2.17 15.10
CA ALA A 184 2.42 3.39 15.55
C ALA A 184 1.60 4.10 16.64
N THR A 185 2.25 4.34 17.77
CA THR A 185 1.70 5.19 18.82
C THR A 185 1.59 6.64 18.34
N ARG A 186 0.80 7.45 19.06
CA ARG A 186 0.70 8.87 18.75
C ARG A 186 2.06 9.57 18.80
N ALA A 187 2.88 9.26 19.78
CA ALA A 187 4.23 9.83 19.93
C ALA A 187 5.13 9.47 18.74
N GLU A 188 5.10 8.21 18.28
CA GLU A 188 5.84 7.78 17.09
C GLU A 188 5.35 8.47 15.82
N GLN A 189 4.03 8.64 15.65
CA GLN A 189 3.46 9.38 14.51
C GLN A 189 3.90 10.85 14.50
N GLU A 190 3.89 11.51 15.67
CA GLU A 190 4.35 12.89 15.80
C GLU A 190 5.85 13.02 15.52
N ALA A 191 6.67 12.06 15.98
CA ALA A 191 8.10 12.03 15.71
C ALA A 191 8.40 11.77 14.22
N LEU A 192 7.69 10.84 13.56
CA LEU A 192 7.79 10.61 12.12
C LEU A 192 7.43 11.86 11.31
N LEU A 193 6.37 12.57 11.71
CA LEU A 193 5.97 13.82 11.07
C LEU A 193 7.02 14.92 11.28
N ALA A 194 7.58 15.04 12.48
CA ALA A 194 8.65 15.98 12.77
C ALA A 194 9.91 15.68 11.94
N LEU A 195 10.28 14.39 11.82
CA LEU A 195 11.39 13.95 11.01
C LEU A 195 11.19 14.31 9.53
N SER A 196 10.00 14.05 8.98
CA SER A 196 9.70 14.37 7.58
C SER A 196 9.64 15.87 7.26
N ARG A 197 9.38 16.71 8.27
CA ARG A 197 9.40 18.18 8.11
C ARG A 197 10.79 18.78 8.20
N LYS A 198 11.72 18.06 8.83
CA LYS A 198 13.11 18.49 9.01
C LYS A 198 13.93 18.24 7.74
N HIS A 199 13.60 17.21 7.00
CA HIS A 199 14.32 16.71 5.83
C HIS A 199 13.49 16.83 4.56
#